data_8205d9670dcdda3fa7bcbbc80ddba305
#
_entry.id   8205d9670dcdda3fa7bcbbc80ddba305
#
_cell.length_a   1.000
_cell.length_b   1.000
_cell.length_c   1.000
_cell.angle_alpha   90.00
_cell.angle_beta   90.00
_cell.angle_gamma   90.00
#
_symmetry.space_group_name_H-M   'P 1'
#
loop_
_entity.id
_entity.type
_entity.pdbx_description
1 polymer ?
#
loop_
_entity_poly.entity_id
_entity_poly.type
_entity_poly.pdbx_seq_one_letter_code
_entity_poly.pdbx_strand_id
1 'polypeptide(L)'
;MDLHLEGKVVFVTGGFKGIGKGIALQLAREGAVPVVLNRKDGVEDEFRAEISEITKTFEMYYIDLNDTDAIAPIVEEVYKKYGHIDGVVNNAGRNDNLELETTSWQDFEKSLHGNLTHYFELVHETCPYLKESKGSIVNIASKVALTGQGKTTAYAAAKGAILGLTREWAAALVHDSVRVNAIVVAEAWTPLYANWIKTFGDEEAQQKRLSLITDRIPLEHRMTSVEEIADTTCFLLSDRSSHTTGQWCNVDGGYVNLDRALD
;
A
#
# COMPACT_ATOMS: atom_id res chain seq x y z
N MET A 1 14.32 -12.94 12.32
CA MET A 1 13.22 -12.89 13.33
C MET A 1 12.07 -13.63 12.70
N ASP A 2 11.48 -14.59 13.39
CA ASP A 2 10.23 -15.22 12.92
C ASP A 2 9.08 -14.24 13.13
N LEU A 3 8.37 -13.91 12.06
CA LEU A 3 7.22 -12.98 12.07
C LEU A 3 5.89 -13.67 12.40
N HIS A 4 5.86 -15.01 12.46
CA HIS A 4 4.65 -15.82 12.69
C HIS A 4 3.55 -15.53 11.66
N LEU A 5 3.92 -15.38 10.39
CA LEU A 5 3.00 -15.16 9.28
C LEU A 5 2.64 -16.44 8.53
N GLU A 6 3.25 -17.58 8.88
CA GLU A 6 2.96 -18.89 8.25
C GLU A 6 1.46 -19.20 8.24
N GLY A 7 0.91 -19.45 7.08
CA GLY A 7 -0.50 -19.78 6.86
C GLY A 7 -1.48 -18.60 6.99
N LYS A 8 -1.04 -17.40 7.38
CA LYS A 8 -1.91 -16.21 7.50
C LYS A 8 -2.44 -15.78 6.13
N VAL A 9 -3.75 -15.59 6.01
CA VAL A 9 -4.43 -15.16 4.79
C VAL A 9 -4.50 -13.63 4.77
N VAL A 10 -3.83 -13.00 3.79
CA VAL A 10 -3.66 -11.55 3.74
C VAL A 10 -4.06 -10.99 2.38
N PHE A 11 -5.08 -10.15 2.35
CA PHE A 11 -5.47 -9.39 1.16
C PHE A 11 -4.45 -8.30 0.81
N VAL A 12 -4.11 -8.17 -0.47
CA VAL A 12 -3.22 -7.11 -0.99
C VAL A 12 -3.85 -6.48 -2.22
N THR A 13 -4.24 -5.21 -2.14
CA THR A 13 -4.78 -4.49 -3.31
C THR A 13 -3.67 -3.91 -4.18
N GLY A 14 -3.78 -4.02 -5.51
CA GLY A 14 -2.78 -3.52 -6.45
C GLY A 14 -1.46 -4.28 -6.40
N GLY A 15 -1.50 -5.61 -6.25
CA GLY A 15 -0.33 -6.43 -5.91
C GLY A 15 0.43 -7.03 -7.10
N PHE A 16 0.13 -6.70 -8.36
CA PHE A 16 0.88 -7.29 -9.49
C PHE A 16 2.14 -6.51 -9.86
N LYS A 17 2.33 -5.30 -9.35
CA LYS A 17 3.51 -4.47 -9.61
C LYS A 17 3.85 -3.52 -8.47
N GLY A 18 5.05 -2.96 -8.51
CA GLY A 18 5.51 -1.93 -7.57
C GLY A 18 5.43 -2.38 -6.11
N ILE A 19 5.00 -1.49 -5.22
CA ILE A 19 4.96 -1.72 -3.77
C ILE A 19 4.09 -2.92 -3.43
N GLY A 20 2.88 -3.01 -4.01
CA GLY A 20 1.98 -4.13 -3.73
C GLY A 20 2.55 -5.49 -4.14
N LYS A 21 3.28 -5.57 -5.28
CA LYS A 21 3.99 -6.79 -5.69
C LYS A 21 5.06 -7.18 -4.65
N GLY A 22 5.90 -6.22 -4.24
CA GLY A 22 6.91 -6.49 -3.22
C GLY A 22 6.31 -7.01 -1.92
N ILE A 23 5.20 -6.41 -1.46
CA ILE A 23 4.47 -6.86 -0.28
C ILE A 23 3.94 -8.30 -0.46
N ALA A 24 3.29 -8.61 -1.59
CA ALA A 24 2.75 -9.94 -1.84
C ALA A 24 3.86 -11.01 -1.91
N LEU A 25 4.99 -10.71 -2.56
CA LEU A 25 6.14 -11.61 -2.61
C LEU A 25 6.79 -11.80 -1.24
N GLN A 26 6.90 -10.73 -0.43
CA GLN A 26 7.47 -10.84 0.92
C GLN A 26 6.56 -11.62 1.86
N LEU A 27 5.25 -11.41 1.81
CA LEU A 27 4.27 -12.24 2.53
C LEU A 27 4.41 -13.73 2.16
N ALA A 28 4.57 -14.03 0.88
CA ALA A 28 4.81 -15.41 0.41
C ALA A 28 6.12 -16.00 0.97
N ARG A 29 7.21 -15.21 1.06
CA ARG A 29 8.49 -15.64 1.66
C ARG A 29 8.37 -15.93 3.17
N GLU A 30 7.50 -15.19 3.85
CA GLU A 30 7.18 -15.39 5.27
C GLU A 30 6.15 -16.52 5.50
N GLY A 31 5.77 -17.27 4.45
CA GLY A 31 4.84 -18.39 4.52
C GLY A 31 3.36 -18.01 4.58
N ALA A 32 3.01 -16.74 4.45
CA ALA A 32 1.62 -16.30 4.38
C ALA A 32 0.98 -16.69 3.04
N VAL A 33 -0.33 -16.57 2.97
CA VAL A 33 -1.15 -16.75 1.77
C VAL A 33 -1.57 -15.37 1.24
N PRO A 34 -0.85 -14.78 0.27
CA PRO A 34 -1.27 -13.53 -0.33
C PRO A 34 -2.51 -13.74 -1.20
N VAL A 35 -3.53 -12.91 -0.97
CA VAL A 35 -4.73 -12.81 -1.79
C VAL A 35 -4.68 -11.47 -2.53
N VAL A 36 -4.32 -11.51 -3.80
CA VAL A 36 -4.04 -10.31 -4.58
C VAL A 36 -5.24 -9.88 -5.41
N LEU A 37 -5.70 -8.66 -5.17
CA LEU A 37 -6.77 -8.00 -5.91
C LEU A 37 -6.17 -6.98 -6.89
N ASN A 38 -6.30 -7.19 -8.19
CA ASN A 38 -5.73 -6.29 -9.19
C ASN A 38 -6.50 -6.34 -10.51
N ARG A 39 -6.41 -5.29 -11.31
CA ARG A 39 -6.89 -5.33 -12.69
C ARG A 39 -5.94 -6.16 -13.56
N LYS A 40 -6.46 -6.67 -14.69
CA LYS A 40 -5.58 -7.13 -15.78
C LYS A 40 -4.87 -5.92 -16.37
N ASP A 41 -3.55 -5.90 -16.29
CA ASP A 41 -2.71 -4.81 -16.80
C ASP A 41 -1.47 -5.29 -17.56
N GLY A 42 -1.45 -6.58 -17.93
CA GLY A 42 -0.45 -7.20 -18.80
C GLY A 42 0.80 -7.69 -18.09
N VAL A 43 0.83 -7.65 -16.75
CA VAL A 43 1.97 -8.14 -15.93
C VAL A 43 1.59 -9.34 -15.05
N GLU A 44 0.38 -9.86 -15.19
CA GLU A 44 -0.16 -10.94 -14.34
C GLU A 44 0.62 -12.25 -14.49
N ASP A 45 1.06 -12.59 -15.69
CA ASP A 45 1.83 -13.80 -15.94
C ASP A 45 3.24 -13.71 -15.35
N GLU A 46 3.88 -12.53 -15.43
CA GLU A 46 5.16 -12.26 -14.78
C GLU A 46 5.03 -12.39 -13.26
N PHE A 47 4.01 -11.76 -12.67
CA PHE A 47 3.76 -11.85 -11.24
C PHE A 47 3.49 -13.30 -10.81
N ARG A 48 2.66 -14.03 -11.57
CA ARG A 48 2.36 -15.44 -11.30
C ARG A 48 3.62 -16.30 -11.35
N ALA A 49 4.49 -16.08 -12.33
CA ALA A 49 5.76 -16.81 -12.44
C ALA A 49 6.62 -16.58 -11.20
N GLU A 50 6.85 -15.31 -10.82
CA GLU A 50 7.70 -14.96 -9.67
C GLU A 50 7.15 -15.50 -8.34
N ILE A 51 5.86 -15.33 -8.05
CA ILE A 51 5.30 -15.79 -6.77
C ILE A 51 5.29 -17.33 -6.71
N SER A 52 5.12 -18.00 -7.87
CA SER A 52 5.13 -19.46 -7.95
C SER A 52 6.52 -20.11 -7.70
N GLU A 53 7.59 -19.34 -7.80
CA GLU A 53 8.93 -19.77 -7.38
C GLU A 53 9.08 -19.77 -5.85
N ILE A 54 8.28 -18.96 -5.15
CA ILE A 54 8.33 -18.81 -3.68
C ILE A 54 7.34 -19.74 -3.00
N THR A 55 6.09 -19.75 -3.46
CA THR A 55 5.00 -20.52 -2.86
C THR A 55 4.05 -21.08 -3.91
N LYS A 56 3.32 -22.15 -3.55
CA LYS A 56 2.21 -22.67 -4.35
C LYS A 56 0.85 -22.23 -3.82
N THR A 57 0.83 -21.55 -2.67
CA THR A 57 -0.40 -21.13 -1.99
C THR A 57 -0.53 -19.62 -2.05
N PHE A 58 -1.30 -19.14 -3.00
CA PHE A 58 -1.67 -17.74 -3.20
C PHE A 58 -2.93 -17.64 -4.05
N GLU A 59 -3.61 -16.49 -4.00
CA GLU A 59 -4.79 -16.20 -4.83
C GLU A 59 -4.58 -14.95 -5.68
N MET A 60 -5.16 -14.95 -6.89
CA MET A 60 -5.16 -13.80 -7.79
C MET A 60 -6.57 -13.56 -8.31
N TYR A 61 -7.16 -12.44 -7.93
CA TYR A 61 -8.46 -12.01 -8.40
C TYR A 61 -8.34 -10.81 -9.34
N TYR A 62 -8.98 -10.90 -10.49
CA TYR A 62 -8.99 -9.83 -11.49
C TYR A 62 -10.22 -8.95 -11.31
N ILE A 63 -10.02 -7.80 -10.68
CA ILE A 63 -11.09 -6.88 -10.29
C ILE A 63 -10.69 -5.43 -10.57
N ASP A 64 -11.61 -4.61 -11.04
CA ASP A 64 -11.50 -3.16 -10.93
C ASP A 64 -12.04 -2.72 -9.58
N LEU A 65 -11.17 -2.21 -8.71
CA LEU A 65 -11.52 -1.76 -7.37
C LEU A 65 -12.44 -0.51 -7.35
N ASN A 66 -12.73 0.10 -8.51
CA ASN A 66 -13.79 1.09 -8.63
C ASN A 66 -15.18 0.45 -8.63
N ASP A 67 -15.30 -0.83 -8.97
CA ASP A 67 -16.48 -1.64 -8.78
C ASP A 67 -16.42 -2.27 -7.38
N THR A 68 -16.82 -1.49 -6.39
CA THR A 68 -16.73 -1.89 -4.98
C THR A 68 -17.64 -3.06 -4.64
N ASP A 69 -18.78 -3.22 -5.32
CA ASP A 69 -19.72 -4.31 -5.11
C ASP A 69 -19.12 -5.69 -5.45
N ALA A 70 -18.07 -5.70 -6.29
CA ALA A 70 -17.35 -6.93 -6.65
C ALA A 70 -16.40 -7.43 -5.55
N ILE A 71 -16.17 -6.68 -4.47
CA ILE A 71 -15.25 -7.04 -3.37
C ILE A 71 -15.86 -8.11 -2.47
N ALA A 72 -17.10 -7.93 -2.02
CA ALA A 72 -17.77 -8.81 -1.08
C ALA A 72 -17.77 -10.29 -1.52
N PRO A 73 -18.12 -10.65 -2.77
CA PRO A 73 -18.11 -12.04 -3.23
C PRO A 73 -16.71 -12.68 -3.13
N ILE A 74 -15.66 -11.91 -3.40
CA ILE A 74 -14.27 -12.40 -3.31
C ILE A 74 -13.88 -12.68 -1.85
N VAL A 75 -14.25 -11.77 -0.94
CA VAL A 75 -14.00 -11.95 0.50
C VAL A 75 -14.70 -13.21 1.02
N GLU A 76 -15.96 -13.43 0.64
CA GLU A 76 -16.69 -14.63 1.01
C GLU A 76 -16.05 -15.91 0.44
N GLU A 77 -15.61 -15.88 -0.82
CA GLU A 77 -14.96 -17.03 -1.47
C GLU A 77 -13.67 -17.40 -0.73
N VAL A 78 -12.83 -16.40 -0.42
CA VAL A 78 -11.58 -16.60 0.32
C VAL A 78 -11.85 -17.15 1.72
N TYR A 79 -12.82 -16.59 2.44
CA TYR A 79 -13.17 -17.10 3.76
C TYR A 79 -13.68 -18.54 3.70
N LYS A 80 -14.54 -18.87 2.75
CA LYS A 80 -15.01 -20.26 2.54
C LYS A 80 -13.88 -21.23 2.24
N LYS A 81 -12.84 -20.76 1.54
CA LYS A 81 -11.68 -21.59 1.14
C LYS A 81 -10.72 -21.83 2.30
N TYR A 82 -10.40 -20.81 3.08
CA TYR A 82 -9.35 -20.88 4.09
C TYR A 82 -9.89 -20.95 5.53
N GLY A 83 -11.12 -20.54 5.77
CA GLY A 83 -11.76 -20.53 7.09
C GLY A 83 -11.34 -19.35 7.99
N HIS A 84 -10.44 -18.49 7.53
CA HIS A 84 -9.99 -17.29 8.24
C HIS A 84 -9.45 -16.22 7.27
N ILE A 85 -9.42 -14.97 7.73
CA ILE A 85 -8.74 -13.83 7.08
C ILE A 85 -8.00 -13.11 8.20
N ASP A 86 -6.68 -12.96 8.04
CA ASP A 86 -5.80 -12.44 9.10
C ASP A 86 -5.28 -11.03 8.83
N GLY A 87 -5.31 -10.58 7.58
CA GLY A 87 -4.78 -9.28 7.27
C GLY A 87 -5.33 -8.64 6.00
N VAL A 88 -5.24 -7.32 5.98
CA VAL A 88 -5.53 -6.49 4.80
C VAL A 88 -4.41 -5.49 4.58
N VAL A 89 -3.90 -5.45 3.37
CA VAL A 89 -3.00 -4.39 2.89
C VAL A 89 -3.70 -3.59 1.82
N ASN A 90 -4.15 -2.40 2.19
CA ASN A 90 -4.68 -1.42 1.27
C ASN A 90 -3.53 -0.67 0.61
N ASN A 91 -3.20 -1.01 -0.64
CA ASN A 91 -2.09 -0.41 -1.37
C ASN A 91 -2.52 0.24 -2.69
N ALA A 92 -3.54 -0.28 -3.37
CA ALA A 92 -3.95 0.23 -4.67
C ALA A 92 -4.22 1.75 -4.63
N GLY A 93 -3.79 2.43 -5.68
CA GLY A 93 -4.01 3.87 -5.83
C GLY A 93 -3.09 4.46 -6.89
N ARG A 94 -3.44 5.66 -7.34
CA ARG A 94 -2.69 6.37 -8.39
C ARG A 94 -2.72 7.86 -8.13
N ASN A 95 -1.54 8.49 -8.20
CA ASN A 95 -1.47 9.94 -8.30
C ASN A 95 -1.85 10.36 -9.73
N ASP A 96 -2.97 11.04 -9.87
CA ASP A 96 -3.55 11.50 -11.13
C ASP A 96 -3.11 12.93 -11.51
N ASN A 97 -2.25 13.55 -10.68
CA ASN A 97 -1.67 14.88 -10.93
C ASN A 97 -2.72 15.99 -11.15
N LEU A 98 -3.83 15.92 -10.44
CA LEU A 98 -4.89 16.94 -10.51
C LEU A 98 -4.50 18.21 -9.78
N GLU A 99 -4.40 19.31 -10.52
CA GLU A 99 -4.03 20.63 -10.01
C GLU A 99 -5.26 21.39 -9.48
N LEU A 100 -5.07 22.26 -8.47
CA LEU A 100 -6.16 22.99 -7.84
C LEU A 100 -6.96 23.87 -8.82
N GLU A 101 -6.26 24.57 -9.73
CA GLU A 101 -6.89 25.57 -10.60
C GLU A 101 -7.70 24.95 -11.76
N THR A 102 -7.33 23.75 -12.20
CA THR A 102 -7.89 23.15 -13.42
C THR A 102 -8.77 21.94 -13.18
N THR A 103 -8.78 21.40 -11.95
CA THR A 103 -9.54 20.20 -11.61
C THR A 103 -11.01 20.51 -11.39
N SER A 104 -11.89 19.81 -12.12
CA SER A 104 -13.32 19.86 -11.85
C SER A 104 -13.67 19.12 -10.57
N TRP A 105 -14.81 19.44 -9.95
CA TRP A 105 -15.27 18.71 -8.77
C TRP A 105 -15.57 17.23 -9.10
N GLN A 106 -16.02 16.95 -10.33
CA GLN A 106 -16.26 15.59 -10.81
C GLN A 106 -14.96 14.77 -10.88
N ASP A 107 -13.87 15.36 -11.41
CA ASP A 107 -12.56 14.69 -11.45
C ASP A 107 -12.00 14.52 -10.03
N PHE A 108 -12.23 15.49 -9.14
CA PHE A 108 -11.88 15.38 -7.73
C PHE A 108 -12.58 14.19 -7.06
N GLU A 109 -13.90 14.07 -7.19
CA GLU A 109 -14.68 12.94 -6.64
C GLU A 109 -14.27 11.60 -7.26
N LYS A 110 -14.05 11.55 -8.58
CA LYS A 110 -13.55 10.35 -9.26
C LYS A 110 -12.20 9.91 -8.74
N SER A 111 -11.31 10.84 -8.46
CA SER A 111 -10.00 10.56 -7.86
C SER A 111 -10.15 10.04 -6.43
N LEU A 112 -11.02 10.63 -5.62
CA LEU A 112 -11.33 10.13 -4.27
C LEU A 112 -11.88 8.70 -4.33
N HIS A 113 -12.84 8.45 -5.20
CA HIS A 113 -13.40 7.10 -5.39
C HIS A 113 -12.29 6.08 -5.73
N GLY A 114 -11.45 6.41 -6.70
CA GLY A 114 -10.38 5.52 -7.17
C GLY A 114 -9.20 5.33 -6.21
N ASN A 115 -9.05 6.17 -5.18
CA ASN A 115 -7.92 6.15 -4.24
C ASN A 115 -8.32 5.88 -2.78
N LEU A 116 -9.63 5.90 -2.44
CA LEU A 116 -10.10 5.84 -1.07
C LEU A 116 -11.25 4.85 -0.85
N THR A 117 -12.30 4.83 -1.71
CA THR A 117 -13.52 4.08 -1.44
C THR A 117 -13.27 2.58 -1.27
N HIS A 118 -12.45 1.98 -2.12
CA HIS A 118 -12.11 0.56 -2.02
C HIS A 118 -11.29 0.20 -0.76
N TYR A 119 -10.57 1.15 -0.12
CA TYR A 119 -9.94 0.93 1.18
C TYR A 119 -10.99 0.68 2.24
N PHE A 120 -12.04 1.51 2.24
CA PHE A 120 -13.15 1.34 3.16
C PHE A 120 -13.88 0.03 2.88
N GLU A 121 -14.27 -0.23 1.64
CA GLU A 121 -15.07 -1.38 1.28
C GLU A 121 -14.39 -2.71 1.63
N LEU A 122 -13.11 -2.87 1.27
CA LEU A 122 -12.39 -4.09 1.61
C LEU A 122 -12.28 -4.30 3.12
N VAL A 123 -12.04 -3.24 3.90
CA VAL A 123 -12.00 -3.34 5.36
C VAL A 123 -13.40 -3.63 5.93
N HIS A 124 -14.45 -3.02 5.38
CA HIS A 124 -15.83 -3.27 5.78
C HIS A 124 -16.19 -4.75 5.62
N GLU A 125 -15.96 -5.31 4.44
CA GLU A 125 -16.27 -6.70 4.13
C GLU A 125 -15.39 -7.72 4.89
N THR A 126 -14.13 -7.39 5.15
CA THR A 126 -13.23 -8.28 5.91
C THR A 126 -13.36 -8.12 7.42
N CYS A 127 -14.01 -7.08 7.92
CA CYS A 127 -14.06 -6.72 9.33
C CYS A 127 -14.56 -7.86 10.26
N PRO A 128 -15.64 -8.60 9.95
CA PRO A 128 -16.10 -9.70 10.79
C PRO A 128 -15.01 -10.77 10.99
N TYR A 129 -14.32 -11.13 9.93
CA TYR A 129 -13.30 -12.17 9.90
C TYR A 129 -11.99 -11.73 10.58
N LEU A 130 -11.63 -10.43 10.41
CA LEU A 130 -10.49 -9.84 11.12
C LEU A 130 -10.72 -9.80 12.63
N LYS A 131 -11.95 -9.62 13.10
CA LYS A 131 -12.29 -9.72 14.52
C LYS A 131 -12.12 -11.13 15.05
N GLU A 132 -12.53 -12.14 14.30
CA GLU A 132 -12.36 -13.55 14.65
C GLU A 132 -10.87 -13.94 14.78
N SER A 133 -10.05 -13.53 13.82
CA SER A 133 -8.62 -13.83 13.75
C SER A 133 -7.74 -12.92 14.62
N LYS A 134 -8.30 -11.82 15.17
CA LYS A 134 -7.55 -10.72 15.79
C LYS A 134 -6.49 -10.16 14.84
N GLY A 135 -6.91 -9.92 13.61
CA GLY A 135 -6.05 -9.62 12.47
C GLY A 135 -5.42 -8.24 12.48
N SER A 136 -4.81 -7.87 11.35
CA SER A 136 -4.12 -6.59 11.21
C SER A 136 -4.39 -5.94 9.86
N ILE A 137 -4.57 -4.61 9.86
CA ILE A 137 -4.76 -3.79 8.67
C ILE A 137 -3.54 -2.87 8.50
N VAL A 138 -2.97 -2.83 7.29
CA VAL A 138 -1.91 -1.89 6.93
C VAL A 138 -2.35 -1.07 5.72
N ASN A 139 -2.43 0.24 5.89
CA ASN A 139 -2.80 1.19 4.85
C ASN A 139 -1.55 1.83 4.25
N ILE A 140 -1.34 1.72 2.94
CA ILE A 140 -0.25 2.42 2.26
C ILE A 140 -0.69 3.85 1.94
N ALA A 141 -0.18 4.78 2.74
CA ALA A 141 -0.37 6.21 2.61
C ALA A 141 0.77 6.84 1.78
N SER A 142 0.90 8.15 1.84
CA SER A 142 1.93 8.89 1.11
C SER A 142 2.36 10.13 1.88
N LYS A 143 3.58 10.58 1.65
CA LYS A 143 4.10 11.85 2.17
C LYS A 143 3.18 13.04 1.87
N VAL A 144 2.45 13.02 0.73
CA VAL A 144 1.56 14.13 0.35
C VAL A 144 0.39 14.32 1.31
N ALA A 145 0.12 13.34 2.18
CA ALA A 145 -0.83 13.47 3.29
C ALA A 145 -0.29 14.34 4.44
N LEU A 146 1.02 14.51 4.54
CA LEU A 146 1.70 15.24 5.62
C LEU A 146 2.41 16.49 5.11
N THR A 147 2.83 16.49 3.84
CA THR A 147 3.57 17.63 3.23
C THR A 147 2.87 18.06 1.95
N GLY A 148 2.86 19.36 1.67
CA GLY A 148 2.38 19.85 0.37
C GLY A 148 3.39 19.54 -0.75
N GLN A 149 2.89 19.02 -1.87
CA GLN A 149 3.70 18.79 -3.07
C GLN A 149 3.31 19.72 -4.23
N GLY A 150 2.05 20.18 -4.26
CA GLY A 150 1.43 20.84 -5.40
C GLY A 150 0.99 19.82 -6.48
N LYS A 151 0.07 20.23 -7.35
CA LYS A 151 -0.40 19.39 -8.50
C LYS A 151 -0.90 17.99 -8.16
N THR A 152 -1.40 17.78 -6.94
CA THR A 152 -1.86 16.47 -6.45
C THR A 152 -3.04 16.62 -5.51
N THR A 153 -3.94 17.58 -5.77
CA THR A 153 -4.99 18.01 -4.83
C THR A 153 -5.87 16.86 -4.36
N ALA A 154 -6.46 16.10 -5.27
CA ALA A 154 -7.36 15.01 -4.92
C ALA A 154 -6.61 13.82 -4.30
N TYR A 155 -5.45 13.48 -4.84
CA TYR A 155 -4.61 12.41 -4.28
C TYR A 155 -4.15 12.72 -2.86
N ALA A 156 -3.74 13.97 -2.58
CA ALA A 156 -3.38 14.42 -1.23
C ALA A 156 -4.58 14.33 -0.27
N ALA A 157 -5.77 14.71 -0.71
CA ALA A 157 -7.00 14.56 0.07
C ALA A 157 -7.30 13.09 0.39
N ALA A 158 -7.23 12.19 -0.61
CA ALA A 158 -7.43 10.76 -0.40
C ALA A 158 -6.41 10.17 0.58
N LYS A 159 -5.11 10.48 0.40
CA LYS A 159 -4.05 9.96 1.29
C LYS A 159 -4.12 10.56 2.70
N GLY A 160 -4.58 11.81 2.84
CA GLY A 160 -4.91 12.42 4.13
C GLY A 160 -6.08 11.71 4.82
N ALA A 161 -7.14 11.40 4.08
CA ALA A 161 -8.28 10.64 4.59
C ALA A 161 -7.85 9.24 5.07
N ILE A 162 -6.97 8.54 4.35
CA ILE A 162 -6.42 7.22 4.75
C ILE A 162 -5.71 7.30 6.11
N LEU A 163 -4.96 8.38 6.37
CA LEU A 163 -4.33 8.57 7.68
C LEU A 163 -5.38 8.78 8.80
N GLY A 164 -6.45 9.53 8.49
CA GLY A 164 -7.59 9.69 9.40
C GLY A 164 -8.28 8.36 9.69
N LEU A 165 -8.62 7.60 8.64
CA LEU A 165 -9.25 6.29 8.74
C LEU A 165 -8.38 5.27 9.51
N THR A 166 -7.06 5.33 9.38
CA THR A 166 -6.15 4.46 10.13
C THR A 166 -6.35 4.62 11.64
N ARG A 167 -6.46 5.84 12.15
CA ARG A 167 -6.71 6.10 13.57
C ARG A 167 -8.13 5.77 13.99
N GLU A 168 -9.11 6.13 13.16
CA GLU A 168 -10.52 5.86 13.43
C GLU A 168 -10.78 4.35 13.51
N TRP A 169 -10.29 3.57 12.54
CA TRP A 169 -10.44 2.13 12.56
C TRP A 169 -9.66 1.45 13.70
N ALA A 170 -8.47 1.98 14.04
CA ALA A 170 -7.74 1.50 15.21
C ALA A 170 -8.54 1.67 16.49
N ALA A 171 -9.20 2.83 16.67
CA ALA A 171 -10.06 3.08 17.83
C ALA A 171 -11.33 2.22 17.81
N ALA A 172 -11.96 2.06 16.65
CA ALA A 172 -13.19 1.26 16.51
C ALA A 172 -12.96 -0.24 16.77
N LEU A 173 -11.77 -0.76 16.44
CA LEU A 173 -11.46 -2.20 16.46
C LEU A 173 -10.57 -2.63 17.64
N VAL A 174 -10.16 -1.70 18.50
CA VAL A 174 -9.22 -1.97 19.61
C VAL A 174 -9.74 -3.04 20.58
N HIS A 175 -11.04 -3.05 20.84
CA HIS A 175 -11.64 -4.03 21.75
C HIS A 175 -11.75 -5.44 21.14
N ASP A 176 -11.70 -5.54 19.83
CA ASP A 176 -11.65 -6.80 19.09
C ASP A 176 -10.21 -7.29 18.89
N SER A 177 -9.21 -6.55 19.41
CA SER A 177 -7.78 -6.83 19.26
C SER A 177 -7.29 -6.77 17.79
N VAL A 178 -8.01 -6.11 16.90
CA VAL A 178 -7.58 -5.85 15.52
C VAL A 178 -6.70 -4.60 15.50
N ARG A 179 -5.54 -4.69 14.88
CA ARG A 179 -4.59 -3.58 14.78
C ARG A 179 -4.70 -2.89 13.41
N VAL A 180 -4.60 -1.58 13.41
CA VAL A 180 -4.64 -0.78 12.17
C VAL A 180 -3.51 0.22 12.17
N ASN A 181 -2.63 0.14 11.17
CA ASN A 181 -1.51 1.05 11.02
C ASN A 181 -1.40 1.55 9.57
N ALA A 182 -0.64 2.60 9.34
CA ALA A 182 -0.32 3.08 8.01
C ALA A 182 1.20 3.13 7.79
N ILE A 183 1.63 2.89 6.56
CA ILE A 183 2.97 3.20 6.10
C ILE A 183 2.90 4.45 5.23
N VAL A 184 3.67 5.46 5.59
CA VAL A 184 3.81 6.70 4.84
C VAL A 184 5.01 6.56 3.91
N VAL A 185 4.74 6.44 2.62
CA VAL A 185 5.78 6.32 1.59
C VAL A 185 6.10 7.69 1.02
N ALA A 186 7.37 8.00 0.84
CA ALA A 186 7.81 9.19 0.12
C ALA A 186 8.27 8.82 -1.31
N GLU A 187 9.55 8.86 -1.57
CA GLU A 187 10.13 8.54 -2.87
C GLU A 187 10.56 7.06 -2.90
N ALA A 188 9.74 6.22 -3.52
CA ALA A 188 10.01 4.80 -3.64
C ALA A 188 10.39 4.43 -5.09
N TRP A 189 11.46 3.65 -5.25
CA TRP A 189 11.89 3.19 -6.57
C TRP A 189 10.97 2.06 -7.06
N THR A 190 10.10 2.38 -7.99
CA THR A 190 9.13 1.46 -8.59
C THR A 190 9.22 1.51 -10.11
N PRO A 191 8.69 0.51 -10.84
CA PRO A 191 8.60 0.55 -12.30
C PRO A 191 7.88 1.81 -12.82
N LEU A 192 6.85 2.28 -12.12
CA LEU A 192 6.16 3.52 -12.45
C LEU A 192 7.11 4.72 -12.38
N TYR A 193 7.91 4.79 -11.31
CA TYR A 193 8.87 5.87 -11.10
C TYR A 193 10.01 5.81 -12.11
N ALA A 194 10.55 4.63 -12.39
CA ALA A 194 11.58 4.42 -13.41
C ALA A 194 11.10 4.85 -14.81
N ASN A 195 9.85 4.52 -15.16
CA ASN A 195 9.26 4.93 -16.43
C ASN A 195 9.04 6.45 -16.49
N TRP A 196 8.65 7.07 -15.37
CA TRP A 196 8.52 8.53 -15.31
C TRP A 196 9.87 9.22 -15.47
N ILE A 197 10.95 8.75 -14.84
CA ILE A 197 12.31 9.30 -15.03
C ILE A 197 12.73 9.26 -16.51
N LYS A 198 12.40 8.18 -17.24
CA LYS A 198 12.70 8.06 -18.67
C LYS A 198 12.05 9.14 -19.55
N THR A 199 11.04 9.85 -19.06
CA THR A 199 10.39 10.95 -19.80
C THR A 199 11.21 12.24 -19.83
N PHE A 200 12.30 12.33 -19.06
CA PHE A 200 13.12 13.55 -18.93
C PHE A 200 14.26 13.67 -19.95
N GLY A 201 14.17 13.02 -21.09
CA GLY A 201 15.12 13.14 -22.18
C GLY A 201 16.24 12.10 -22.14
N ASP A 202 17.50 12.53 -22.36
CA ASP A 202 18.66 11.65 -22.37
C ASP A 202 19.11 11.21 -20.94
N GLU A 203 20.11 10.35 -20.88
CA GLU A 203 20.62 9.81 -19.62
C GLU A 203 21.14 10.91 -18.67
N GLU A 204 21.75 11.96 -19.19
CA GLU A 204 22.26 13.08 -18.39
C GLU A 204 21.10 13.85 -17.74
N ALA A 205 20.04 14.15 -18.50
CA ALA A 205 18.85 14.81 -18.00
C ALA A 205 18.10 13.95 -16.97
N GLN A 206 18.02 12.64 -17.21
CA GLN A 206 17.42 11.67 -16.29
C GLN A 206 18.21 11.60 -14.98
N GLN A 207 19.54 11.48 -15.05
CA GLN A 207 20.41 11.45 -13.87
C GLN A 207 20.32 12.75 -13.07
N LYS A 208 20.33 13.90 -13.74
CA LYS A 208 20.16 15.20 -13.10
C LYS A 208 18.81 15.29 -12.38
N ARG A 209 17.73 14.78 -13.01
CA ARG A 209 16.40 14.75 -12.38
C ARG A 209 16.37 13.84 -11.17
N LEU A 210 17.01 12.68 -11.27
CA LEU A 210 17.10 11.72 -10.16
C LEU A 210 17.87 12.33 -8.99
N SER A 211 19.03 12.94 -9.21
CA SER A 211 19.83 13.60 -8.18
C SER A 211 19.05 14.70 -7.45
N LEU A 212 18.30 15.55 -8.17
CA LEU A 212 17.44 16.56 -7.54
C LEU A 212 16.42 15.99 -6.56
N ILE A 213 16.07 14.72 -6.72
CA ILE A 213 15.12 14.03 -5.84
C ILE A 213 15.87 13.35 -4.69
N THR A 214 16.91 12.57 -5.02
CA THR A 214 17.66 11.78 -4.02
C THR A 214 18.44 12.67 -3.06
N ASP A 215 18.98 13.80 -3.50
CA ASP A 215 19.66 14.78 -2.64
C ASP A 215 18.77 15.33 -1.51
N ARG A 216 17.45 15.21 -1.67
CA ARG A 216 16.47 15.60 -0.65
C ARG A 216 16.14 14.50 0.35
N ILE A 217 16.66 13.28 0.14
CA ILE A 217 16.47 12.15 1.04
C ILE A 217 17.68 12.11 1.98
N PRO A 218 17.50 12.36 3.29
CA PRO A 218 18.66 12.51 4.20
C PRO A 218 19.49 11.23 4.33
N LEU A 219 18.83 10.06 4.43
CA LEU A 219 19.53 8.81 4.59
C LEU A 219 20.03 8.29 3.23
N GLU A 220 21.36 8.22 3.08
CA GLU A 220 22.06 7.63 1.93
C GLU A 220 21.77 8.28 0.57
N HIS A 221 21.02 9.37 0.52
CA HIS A 221 20.65 10.07 -0.72
C HIS A 221 20.12 9.12 -1.82
N ARG A 222 19.28 8.17 -1.44
CA ARG A 222 18.65 7.21 -2.34
C ARG A 222 17.15 7.08 -2.07
N MET A 223 16.43 6.62 -3.06
CA MET A 223 15.02 6.26 -2.88
C MET A 223 14.86 5.02 -2.00
N THR A 224 13.74 4.95 -1.31
CA THR A 224 13.31 3.74 -0.58
C THR A 224 13.07 2.61 -1.59
N SER A 225 13.53 1.42 -1.28
CA SER A 225 13.24 0.23 -2.07
C SER A 225 11.85 -0.32 -1.78
N VAL A 226 11.34 -1.13 -2.69
CA VAL A 226 10.05 -1.82 -2.51
C VAL A 226 10.14 -2.82 -1.35
N GLU A 227 11.28 -3.47 -1.19
CA GLU A 227 11.57 -4.45 -0.16
C GLU A 227 11.52 -3.83 1.24
N GLU A 228 12.09 -2.64 1.45
CA GLU A 228 12.06 -1.93 2.74
C GLU A 228 10.63 -1.61 3.19
N ILE A 229 9.76 -1.27 2.22
CA ILE A 229 8.33 -1.04 2.47
C ILE A 229 7.63 -2.38 2.79
N ALA A 230 7.94 -3.43 2.04
CA ALA A 230 7.37 -4.75 2.21
C ALA A 230 7.74 -5.37 3.57
N ASP A 231 9.01 -5.27 3.98
CA ASP A 231 9.49 -5.77 5.27
C ASP A 231 8.77 -5.07 6.44
N THR A 232 8.63 -3.75 6.36
CA THR A 232 7.88 -2.98 7.37
C THR A 232 6.41 -3.37 7.37
N THR A 233 5.81 -3.63 6.21
CA THR A 233 4.42 -4.09 6.09
C THR A 233 4.25 -5.44 6.77
N CYS A 234 5.11 -6.42 6.48
CA CYS A 234 5.09 -7.74 7.11
C CYS A 234 5.27 -7.65 8.63
N PHE A 235 6.18 -6.80 9.11
CA PHE A 235 6.34 -6.55 10.55
C PHE A 235 5.03 -6.02 11.17
N LEU A 236 4.37 -5.03 10.56
CA LEU A 236 3.13 -4.46 11.09
C LEU A 236 1.94 -5.44 11.02
N LEU A 237 1.93 -6.38 10.09
CA LEU A 237 0.95 -7.46 10.02
C LEU A 237 1.21 -8.54 11.07
N SER A 238 2.44 -8.72 11.49
CA SER A 238 2.91 -9.82 12.34
C SER A 238 2.58 -9.64 13.81
N ASP A 239 2.61 -10.73 14.57
CA ASP A 239 2.46 -10.74 16.02
C ASP A 239 3.62 -10.02 16.73
N ARG A 240 4.73 -9.75 16.04
CA ARG A 240 5.87 -8.98 16.58
C ARG A 240 5.55 -7.51 16.81
N SER A 241 4.50 -7.01 16.16
CA SER A 241 3.94 -5.66 16.37
C SER A 241 2.63 -5.68 17.17
N SER A 242 2.40 -6.68 18.04
CA SER A 242 1.14 -6.94 18.75
C SER A 242 0.63 -5.78 19.61
N HIS A 243 1.48 -4.84 19.98
CA HIS A 243 1.10 -3.65 20.76
C HIS A 243 1.23 -2.35 19.97
N THR A 244 1.20 -2.43 18.63
CA THR A 244 1.32 -1.28 17.72
C THR A 244 0.02 -1.12 16.93
N THR A 245 -0.74 -0.07 17.20
CA THR A 245 -1.99 0.28 16.48
C THR A 245 -2.17 1.80 16.41
N GLY A 246 -2.87 2.29 15.39
CA GLY A 246 -3.12 3.71 15.15
C GLY A 246 -1.89 4.51 14.71
N GLN A 247 -0.79 3.85 14.33
CA GLN A 247 0.48 4.49 14.02
C GLN A 247 0.64 4.79 12.52
N TRP A 248 1.40 5.83 12.24
CA TRP A 248 1.89 6.20 10.92
C TRP A 248 3.40 5.99 10.90
N CYS A 249 3.84 4.95 10.19
CA CYS A 249 5.24 4.59 10.09
C CYS A 249 5.82 5.16 8.80
N ASN A 250 6.77 6.07 8.90
CA ASN A 250 7.48 6.61 7.74
C ASN A 250 8.59 5.63 7.32
N VAL A 251 8.57 5.20 6.06
CA VAL A 251 9.65 4.44 5.41
C VAL A 251 10.13 5.30 4.25
N ASP A 252 10.98 6.29 4.54
CA ASP A 252 11.24 7.41 3.64
C ASP A 252 12.67 7.98 3.71
N GLY A 253 13.57 7.32 4.42
CA GLY A 253 14.94 7.82 4.61
C GLY A 253 15.00 9.16 5.35
N GLY A 254 13.99 9.51 6.15
CA GLY A 254 13.90 10.77 6.89
C GLY A 254 13.35 11.93 6.07
N TYR A 255 12.81 11.66 4.87
CA TYR A 255 12.32 12.70 3.96
C TYR A 255 11.29 13.66 4.59
N VAL A 256 10.35 13.12 5.37
CA VAL A 256 9.26 13.92 5.97
C VAL A 256 9.69 14.55 7.28
N ASN A 257 10.33 13.80 8.17
CA ASN A 257 10.46 14.16 9.58
C ASN A 257 11.77 14.84 9.96
N LEU A 258 12.81 14.76 9.11
CA LEU A 258 14.11 15.38 9.46
C LEU A 258 14.23 16.79 8.86
N ASP A 259 14.67 17.74 9.68
CA ASP A 259 15.05 19.06 9.22
C ASP A 259 16.42 18.98 8.51
N ARG A 260 16.42 19.42 7.26
CA ARG A 260 17.59 19.41 6.37
C ARG A 260 18.29 20.76 6.29
N ALA A 261 17.89 21.71 7.13
CA ALA A 261 18.47 23.06 7.15
C ALA A 261 19.71 23.17 8.05
N LEU A 262 20.15 22.08 8.66
CA LEU A 262 21.27 22.05 9.60
C LEU A 262 22.61 21.64 8.96
N ASP A 263 22.65 21.46 7.64
CA ASP A 263 23.87 21.12 6.89
C ASP A 263 24.70 22.38 6.54
#